data_8be73c27f62abad4d90b9bf5e16e6286
#
_entry.id   8be73c27f62abad4d90b9bf5e16e6286
#
_cell.length_a   1.000
_cell.length_b   1.000
_cell.length_c   1.000
_cell.angle_alpha   90.00
_cell.angle_beta   90.00
_cell.angle_gamma   90.00
#
_symmetry.space_group_name_H-M   'P 1'
#
loop_
_entity.id
_entity.type
_entity.pdbx_description
1 polymer ?
#
loop_
_entity_poly.entity_id
_entity_poly.type
_entity_poly.pdbx_seq_one_letter_code
_entity_poly.pdbx_strand_id
1 'polypeptide(L)'
;MTRTTPAASGGHVHGGILRVADTPDLLDITPTYADRFTLVTDVRADARRWAEATFEKGIDRASRMLIFHTVLGLEVGPDDRPDAVAGWRIHASHATHVLLGAVGPGSVGRLLIETSAGSVSLTTAFAFHSRRRRFVWAQVSRIHRRLAAPTLRTGARLLQASGAGGAREAV
;
A
#
# COMPACT_ATOMS: atom_id res chain seq x y z
N MET A 1 13.44 -25.84 30.48
CA MET A 1 12.46 -24.88 29.95
C MET A 1 13.09 -24.13 28.78
N THR A 2 12.89 -24.63 27.58
CA THR A 2 13.48 -24.09 26.35
C THR A 2 12.57 -22.97 25.84
N ARG A 3 13.02 -21.72 25.86
CA ARG A 3 12.33 -20.60 25.23
C ARG A 3 12.46 -20.76 23.71
N THR A 4 11.40 -21.18 23.07
CA THR A 4 11.29 -21.09 21.62
C THR A 4 11.08 -19.63 21.24
N THR A 5 12.12 -18.98 20.76
CA THR A 5 12.02 -17.66 20.13
C THR A 5 11.20 -17.86 18.84
N PRO A 6 10.07 -17.16 18.65
CA PRO A 6 9.37 -17.23 17.38
C PRO A 6 10.29 -16.68 16.29
N ALA A 7 10.61 -17.50 15.31
CA ALA A 7 11.32 -17.08 14.11
C ALA A 7 10.57 -15.91 13.49
N ALA A 8 11.28 -14.79 13.27
CA ALA A 8 10.74 -13.68 12.52
C ALA A 8 10.39 -14.21 11.11
N SER A 9 9.10 -14.40 10.86
CA SER A 9 8.58 -14.81 9.55
C SER A 9 8.76 -13.65 8.57
N GLY A 10 9.96 -13.53 8.04
CA GLY A 10 10.26 -12.66 6.93
C GLY A 10 9.61 -13.20 5.67
N GLY A 11 8.30 -12.96 5.52
CA GLY A 11 7.54 -13.43 4.38
C GLY A 11 8.19 -13.05 3.06
N HIS A 12 8.11 -13.95 2.07
CA HIS A 12 8.62 -13.69 0.73
C HIS A 12 7.73 -12.67 0.02
N VAL A 13 8.34 -11.61 -0.56
CA VAL A 13 7.65 -10.66 -1.42
C VAL A 13 8.05 -10.91 -2.86
N HIS A 14 7.08 -11.05 -3.73
CA HIS A 14 7.26 -11.15 -5.18
C HIS A 14 6.35 -10.14 -5.88
N GLY A 15 6.68 -9.78 -7.09
CA GLY A 15 5.87 -8.86 -7.89
C GLY A 15 6.71 -8.03 -8.85
N GLY A 16 6.06 -7.11 -9.52
CA GLY A 16 6.67 -6.24 -10.51
C GLY A 16 5.64 -5.43 -11.30
N ILE A 17 6.08 -4.89 -12.42
CA ILE A 17 5.23 -4.11 -13.33
C ILE A 17 4.16 -5.02 -13.93
N LEU A 18 2.92 -4.56 -13.93
CA LEU A 18 1.79 -5.18 -14.60
C LEU A 18 1.65 -4.67 -16.05
N ARG A 19 1.16 -5.53 -16.93
CA ARG A 19 0.62 -5.10 -18.22
C ARG A 19 -0.75 -4.48 -17.96
N VAL A 20 -1.18 -3.54 -18.79
CA VAL A 20 -2.50 -2.90 -18.64
C VAL A 20 -3.63 -3.93 -18.64
N ALA A 21 -3.51 -4.97 -19.48
CA ALA A 21 -4.49 -6.05 -19.55
C ALA A 21 -4.55 -6.95 -18.29
N ASP A 22 -3.50 -6.91 -17.45
CA ASP A 22 -3.40 -7.73 -16.24
C ASP A 22 -3.74 -6.91 -14.97
N THR A 23 -4.20 -5.67 -15.13
CA THR A 23 -4.59 -4.82 -14.00
C THR A 23 -5.96 -5.24 -13.45
N PRO A 24 -6.14 -5.25 -12.11
CA PRO A 24 -7.43 -5.56 -11.52
C PRO A 24 -8.52 -4.59 -11.97
N ASP A 25 -9.71 -5.11 -12.31
CA ASP A 25 -10.89 -4.30 -12.66
C ASP A 25 -11.32 -3.36 -11.54
N LEU A 26 -10.99 -3.71 -10.29
CA LEU A 26 -11.25 -2.91 -9.09
C LEU A 26 -10.56 -1.55 -9.08
N LEU A 27 -9.57 -1.29 -9.95
CA LEU A 27 -8.83 -0.01 -9.96
C LEU A 27 -9.64 1.18 -10.43
N ASP A 28 -10.78 1.00 -11.08
CA ASP A 28 -11.69 2.04 -11.61
C ASP A 28 -11.04 3.09 -12.53
N ILE A 29 -9.82 2.81 -13.02
CA ILE A 29 -9.07 3.64 -13.97
C ILE A 29 -8.39 2.77 -15.03
N THR A 30 -8.12 3.34 -16.20
CA THR A 30 -7.20 2.75 -17.18
C THR A 30 -5.80 3.29 -16.92
N PRO A 31 -4.91 2.53 -16.27
CA PRO A 31 -3.62 3.05 -15.87
C PRO A 31 -2.64 3.14 -17.06
N THR A 32 -1.77 4.13 -17.03
CA THR A 32 -0.57 4.19 -17.89
C THR A 32 0.66 3.56 -17.22
N TYR A 33 0.57 3.27 -15.94
CA TYR A 33 1.52 2.53 -15.14
C TYR A 33 0.79 1.76 -14.06
N ALA A 34 1.18 0.50 -13.86
CA ALA A 34 0.78 -0.28 -12.71
C ALA A 34 1.90 -1.24 -12.29
N ASP A 35 2.01 -1.48 -11.00
CA ASP A 35 2.79 -2.57 -10.43
C ASP A 35 2.01 -3.27 -9.31
N ARG A 36 2.39 -4.51 -9.01
CA ARG A 36 1.80 -5.31 -7.94
C ARG A 36 2.90 -6.05 -7.20
N PHE A 37 2.84 -5.99 -5.88
CA PHE A 37 3.70 -6.74 -4.98
C PHE A 37 2.85 -7.54 -4.00
N THR A 38 3.19 -8.80 -3.84
CA THR A 38 2.48 -9.74 -2.96
C THR A 38 3.44 -10.23 -1.89
N LEU A 39 3.06 -10.04 -0.63
CA LEU A 39 3.73 -10.61 0.54
C LEU A 39 3.00 -11.88 0.96
N VAL A 40 3.69 -13.00 0.96
CA VAL A 40 3.22 -14.25 1.59
C VAL A 40 3.38 -14.11 3.10
N THR A 41 2.30 -14.25 3.87
CA THR A 41 2.30 -14.00 5.33
C THR A 41 1.12 -14.66 6.01
N ASP A 42 1.31 -15.08 7.26
CA ASP A 42 0.27 -15.62 8.12
C ASP A 42 -0.48 -14.53 8.92
N VAL A 43 -0.07 -13.26 8.78
CA VAL A 43 -0.71 -12.11 9.43
C VAL A 43 -2.12 -11.94 8.88
N ARG A 44 -3.10 -11.98 9.77
CA ARG A 44 -4.52 -11.85 9.41
C ARG A 44 -5.03 -10.48 9.90
N ALA A 45 -5.48 -9.69 8.96
CA ALA A 45 -6.19 -8.43 9.20
C ALA A 45 -7.05 -8.14 7.97
N ASP A 46 -8.09 -7.33 8.13
CA ASP A 46 -8.82 -6.80 6.99
C ASP A 46 -7.95 -5.86 6.14
N ALA A 47 -8.36 -5.63 4.90
CA ALA A 47 -7.58 -4.88 3.94
C ALA A 47 -7.37 -3.41 4.37
N ARG A 48 -8.33 -2.81 5.08
CA ARG A 48 -8.20 -1.45 5.59
C ARG A 48 -7.11 -1.37 6.67
N ARG A 49 -7.10 -2.27 7.64
CA ARG A 49 -6.03 -2.33 8.67
C ARG A 49 -4.65 -2.55 8.05
N TRP A 50 -4.57 -3.36 7.00
CA TRP A 50 -3.34 -3.51 6.22
C TRP A 50 -2.89 -2.19 5.59
N ALA A 51 -3.82 -1.44 4.97
CA ALA A 51 -3.51 -0.14 4.37
C ALA A 51 -3.02 0.87 5.42
N GLU A 52 -3.71 0.98 6.57
CA GLU A 52 -3.32 1.86 7.68
C GLU A 52 -1.92 1.50 8.22
N ALA A 53 -1.66 0.22 8.48
CA ALA A 53 -0.36 -0.23 8.96
C ALA A 53 0.76 0.03 7.94
N THR A 54 0.46 -0.15 6.64
CA THR A 54 1.43 0.01 5.56
C THR A 54 1.74 1.49 5.29
N PHE A 55 0.71 2.34 5.19
CA PHE A 55 0.88 3.71 4.69
C PHE A 55 0.93 4.77 5.78
N GLU A 56 0.18 4.63 6.88
CA GLU A 56 0.17 5.64 7.95
C GLU A 56 1.34 5.46 8.92
N LYS A 57 1.60 4.19 9.30
CA LYS A 57 2.60 3.86 10.31
C LYS A 57 3.93 3.41 9.70
N GLY A 58 3.89 2.89 8.47
CA GLY A 58 5.07 2.35 7.77
C GLY A 58 5.90 3.38 7.02
N ILE A 59 5.35 4.58 6.73
CA ILE A 59 6.02 5.65 6.00
C ILE A 59 5.83 6.95 6.79
N ASP A 60 6.92 7.67 7.06
CA ASP A 60 6.83 8.95 7.75
C ASP A 60 6.10 10.02 6.92
N ARG A 61 5.46 10.97 7.62
CA ARG A 61 4.60 11.98 6.99
C ARG A 61 5.36 12.88 6.00
N ALA A 62 6.59 13.25 6.30
CA ALA A 62 7.37 14.14 5.43
C ALA A 62 7.72 13.44 4.11
N SER A 63 8.13 12.17 4.16
CA SER A 63 8.38 11.34 2.98
C SER A 63 7.13 11.14 2.14
N ARG A 64 5.96 10.91 2.77
CA ARG A 64 4.68 10.81 2.07
C ARG A 64 4.33 12.09 1.32
N MET A 65 4.41 13.24 2.00
CA MET A 65 4.11 14.55 1.41
C MET A 65 5.02 14.85 0.22
N LEU A 66 6.33 14.60 0.36
CA LEU A 66 7.28 14.80 -0.73
C LEU A 66 6.94 13.94 -1.95
N ILE A 67 6.69 12.66 -1.75
CA ILE A 67 6.39 11.73 -2.84
C ILE A 67 5.06 12.09 -3.51
N PHE A 68 4.01 12.26 -2.74
CA PHE A 68 2.66 12.42 -3.29
C PHE A 68 2.46 13.79 -3.94
N HIS A 69 2.84 14.88 -3.27
CA HIS A 69 2.65 16.22 -3.82
C HIS A 69 3.71 16.59 -4.85
N THR A 70 4.99 16.43 -4.52
CA THR A 70 6.07 16.95 -5.36
C THR A 70 6.33 16.05 -6.56
N VAL A 71 6.45 14.74 -6.33
CA VAL A 71 6.81 13.78 -7.39
C VAL A 71 5.60 13.41 -8.22
N LEU A 72 4.50 12.99 -7.59
CA LEU A 72 3.30 12.51 -8.27
C LEU A 72 2.32 13.64 -8.60
N GLY A 73 2.40 14.77 -7.89
CA GLY A 73 1.48 15.88 -8.06
C GLY A 73 0.04 15.50 -7.73
N LEU A 74 -0.12 14.65 -6.73
CA LEU A 74 -1.43 14.23 -6.22
C LEU A 74 -1.84 15.13 -5.07
N GLU A 75 -3.11 15.46 -5.01
CA GLU A 75 -3.72 16.15 -3.88
C GLU A 75 -4.20 15.11 -2.88
N VAL A 76 -3.42 14.91 -1.82
CA VAL A 76 -3.79 14.07 -0.68
C VAL A 76 -4.32 14.94 0.44
N GLY A 77 -5.37 14.48 1.09
CA GLY A 77 -6.02 15.19 2.20
C GLY A 77 -5.26 15.05 3.53
N PRO A 78 -5.85 15.59 4.62
CA PRO A 78 -5.36 15.34 5.97
C PRO A 78 -5.42 13.86 6.34
N ASP A 79 -4.50 13.43 7.21
CA ASP A 79 -4.37 12.03 7.64
C ASP A 79 -5.49 11.60 8.63
N ASP A 80 -6.18 12.55 9.28
CA ASP A 80 -7.16 12.34 10.35
C ASP A 80 -8.61 12.15 9.87
N ARG A 81 -8.81 12.03 8.57
CA ARG A 81 -10.15 11.84 8.01
C ARG A 81 -10.59 10.36 8.09
N PRO A 82 -11.83 10.08 8.56
CA PRO A 82 -12.33 8.71 8.66
C PRO A 82 -12.56 8.02 7.31
N ASP A 83 -12.70 8.79 6.23
CA ASP A 83 -12.87 8.35 4.85
C ASP A 83 -11.54 8.32 4.06
N ALA A 84 -10.39 8.34 4.75
CA ALA A 84 -9.06 8.33 4.14
C ALA A 84 -8.10 7.40 4.89
N VAL A 85 -7.03 7.00 4.22
CA VAL A 85 -5.85 6.34 4.77
C VAL A 85 -4.62 7.07 4.26
N ALA A 86 -3.78 7.57 5.16
CA ALA A 86 -2.59 8.37 4.81
C ALA A 86 -2.89 9.55 3.87
N GLY A 87 -4.07 10.15 4.01
CA GLY A 87 -4.57 11.24 3.17
C GLY A 87 -5.16 10.81 1.82
N TRP A 88 -5.08 9.53 1.45
CA TRP A 88 -5.73 8.98 0.26
C TRP A 88 -7.20 8.65 0.56
N ARG A 89 -8.10 9.14 -0.27
CA ARG A 89 -9.53 8.89 -0.08
C ARG A 89 -9.89 7.43 -0.32
N ILE A 90 -10.73 6.86 0.54
CA ILE A 90 -11.27 5.51 0.37
C ILE A 90 -12.38 5.56 -0.69
N HIS A 91 -12.22 4.84 -1.80
CA HIS A 91 -13.21 4.66 -2.85
C HIS A 91 -14.07 3.42 -2.63
N ALA A 92 -13.46 2.34 -2.13
CA ALA A 92 -14.14 1.12 -1.74
C ALA A 92 -13.43 0.50 -0.53
N SER A 93 -14.18 -0.11 0.38
CA SER A 93 -13.65 -0.78 1.56
C SER A 93 -14.48 -2.03 1.87
N HIS A 94 -13.84 -3.19 1.78
CA HIS A 94 -14.36 -4.51 2.09
C HIS A 94 -13.35 -5.26 2.97
N ALA A 95 -13.78 -6.38 3.55
CA ALA A 95 -12.88 -7.18 4.40
C ALA A 95 -11.63 -7.64 3.63
N THR A 96 -11.77 -7.96 2.35
CA THR A 96 -10.71 -8.54 1.51
C THR A 96 -10.01 -7.54 0.61
N HIS A 97 -10.54 -6.33 0.43
CA HIS A 97 -9.89 -5.31 -0.39
C HIS A 97 -10.26 -3.89 0.05
N VAL A 98 -9.34 -2.96 -0.12
CA VAL A 98 -9.55 -1.52 0.00
C VAL A 98 -8.92 -0.80 -1.18
N LEU A 99 -9.71 0.05 -1.84
CA LEU A 99 -9.26 0.91 -2.92
C LEU A 99 -9.12 2.34 -2.41
N LEU A 100 -7.91 2.87 -2.52
CA LEU A 100 -7.59 4.24 -2.17
C LEU A 100 -7.31 5.04 -3.44
N GLY A 101 -7.76 6.29 -3.47
CA GLY A 101 -7.56 7.16 -4.61
C GLY A 101 -7.13 8.57 -4.24
N ALA A 102 -6.30 9.14 -5.11
CA ALA A 102 -5.93 10.54 -5.09
C ALA A 102 -5.88 11.09 -6.52
N VAL A 103 -6.23 12.36 -6.68
CA VAL A 103 -6.27 13.05 -7.97
C VAL A 103 -5.42 14.30 -7.85
N GLY A 104 -4.80 14.70 -8.94
CA GLY A 104 -4.06 15.95 -9.01
C GLY A 104 -3.98 16.47 -10.45
N PRO A 105 -3.48 17.68 -10.66
CA PRO A 105 -3.32 18.24 -11.98
C PRO A 105 -2.47 17.34 -12.89
N GLY A 106 -3.12 16.63 -13.83
CA GLY A 106 -2.46 15.78 -14.81
C GLY A 106 -2.10 14.37 -14.35
N SER A 107 -2.61 13.91 -13.20
CA SER A 107 -2.44 12.54 -12.72
C SER A 107 -3.61 12.05 -11.87
N VAL A 108 -3.89 10.76 -11.95
CA VAL A 108 -4.80 10.03 -11.07
C VAL A 108 -4.04 8.84 -10.51
N GLY A 109 -4.07 8.66 -9.20
CA GLY A 109 -3.44 7.55 -8.49
C GLY A 109 -4.46 6.64 -7.84
N ARG A 110 -4.16 5.33 -7.84
CA ARG A 110 -4.90 4.29 -7.12
C ARG A 110 -3.93 3.39 -6.39
N LEU A 111 -4.29 3.05 -5.15
CA LEU A 111 -3.63 2.02 -4.36
C LEU A 111 -4.70 1.00 -3.98
N LEU A 112 -4.49 -0.25 -4.36
CA LEU A 112 -5.39 -1.35 -4.03
C LEU A 112 -4.65 -2.33 -3.13
N ILE A 113 -5.14 -2.51 -1.91
CA ILE A 113 -4.73 -3.59 -1.01
C ILE A 113 -5.75 -4.70 -1.13
N GLU A 114 -5.28 -5.91 -1.37
CA GLU A 114 -6.08 -7.13 -1.40
C GLU A 114 -5.49 -8.16 -0.44
N THR A 115 -6.35 -8.78 0.36
CA THR A 115 -5.97 -9.84 1.31
C THR A 115 -6.59 -11.17 0.91
N SER A 116 -5.83 -12.23 1.10
CA SER A 116 -6.28 -13.61 0.92
C SER A 116 -5.77 -14.49 2.05
N ALA A 117 -6.15 -15.78 2.05
CA ALA A 117 -5.63 -16.76 2.99
C ALA A 117 -4.13 -16.98 2.75
N GLY A 118 -3.28 -16.32 3.54
CA GLY A 118 -1.81 -16.48 3.48
C GLY A 118 -1.08 -15.44 2.63
N SER A 119 -1.75 -14.38 2.16
CA SER A 119 -1.05 -13.30 1.47
C SER A 119 -1.78 -11.96 1.52
N VAL A 120 -1.02 -10.88 1.31
CA VAL A 120 -1.50 -9.54 1.04
C VAL A 120 -0.82 -8.98 -0.21
N SER A 121 -1.58 -8.33 -1.07
CA SER A 121 -1.06 -7.69 -2.27
C SER A 121 -1.31 -6.18 -2.24
N LEU A 122 -0.31 -5.43 -2.69
CA LEU A 122 -0.41 -4.01 -2.97
C LEU A 122 -0.29 -3.80 -4.48
N THR A 123 -1.33 -3.27 -5.10
CA THR A 123 -1.28 -2.77 -6.47
C THR A 123 -1.23 -1.26 -6.46
N THR A 124 -0.23 -0.69 -7.13
CA THR A 124 -0.09 0.76 -7.34
C THR A 124 -0.36 1.06 -8.80
N ALA A 125 -1.27 1.97 -9.09
CA ALA A 125 -1.64 2.33 -10.45
C ALA A 125 -1.73 3.85 -10.62
N PHE A 126 -1.23 4.34 -11.76
CA PHE A 126 -1.30 5.75 -12.14
C PHE A 126 -1.79 5.92 -13.57
N ALA A 127 -2.73 6.84 -13.76
CA ALA A 127 -3.07 7.40 -15.08
C ALA A 127 -2.46 8.80 -15.17
N PHE A 128 -1.47 8.98 -16.05
CA PHE A 128 -0.81 10.27 -16.29
C PHE A 128 -1.35 10.90 -17.56
N HIS A 129 -1.96 12.06 -17.44
CA HIS A 129 -2.45 12.88 -18.57
C HIS A 129 -1.39 13.90 -19.03
N SER A 130 -0.27 14.03 -18.28
CA SER A 130 0.85 14.92 -18.59
C SER A 130 2.10 14.11 -18.95
N ARG A 131 2.72 14.44 -20.11
CA ARG A 131 4.00 13.86 -20.54
C ARG A 131 5.12 14.10 -19.52
N ARG A 132 5.14 15.29 -18.88
CA ARG A 132 6.10 15.65 -17.84
C ARG A 132 5.95 14.72 -16.63
N ARG A 133 4.73 14.47 -16.15
CA ARG A 133 4.47 13.56 -15.01
C ARG A 133 4.89 12.14 -15.32
N ARG A 134 4.58 11.64 -16.52
CA ARG A 134 5.03 10.32 -16.97
C ARG A 134 6.55 10.20 -16.95
N PHE A 135 7.25 11.21 -17.44
CA PHE A 135 8.72 11.22 -17.44
C PHE A 135 9.29 11.21 -16.02
N VAL A 136 8.81 12.07 -15.12
CA VAL A 136 9.23 12.10 -13.71
C VAL A 136 8.99 10.74 -13.05
N TRP A 137 7.80 10.15 -13.25
CA TRP A 137 7.49 8.83 -12.70
C TRP A 137 8.41 7.73 -13.25
N ALA A 138 8.76 7.75 -14.52
CA ALA A 138 9.69 6.78 -15.10
C ALA A 138 11.04 6.77 -14.38
N GLN A 139 11.53 7.90 -13.90
CA GLN A 139 12.77 8.00 -13.11
C GLN A 139 12.59 7.48 -11.69
N VAL A 140 11.47 7.81 -11.05
CA VAL A 140 11.21 7.51 -9.63
C VAL A 140 10.68 6.09 -9.42
N SER A 141 10.01 5.50 -10.40
CA SER A 141 9.37 4.19 -10.30
C SER A 141 10.32 3.06 -9.90
N ARG A 142 11.62 3.16 -10.25
CA ARG A 142 12.63 2.18 -9.82
C ARG A 142 12.83 2.22 -8.31
N ILE A 143 12.83 3.40 -7.70
CA ILE A 143 12.96 3.58 -6.25
C ILE A 143 11.67 3.09 -5.58
N HIS A 144 10.51 3.49 -6.11
CA HIS A 144 9.20 3.02 -5.64
C HIS A 144 9.14 1.48 -5.54
N ARG A 145 9.51 0.77 -6.59
CA ARG A 145 9.51 -0.71 -6.60
C ARG A 145 10.46 -1.32 -5.58
N ARG A 146 11.60 -0.68 -5.30
CA ARG A 146 12.52 -1.14 -4.25
C ARG A 146 11.96 -0.96 -2.84
N LEU A 147 11.08 0.03 -2.65
CA LEU A 147 10.45 0.34 -1.36
C LEU A 147 9.17 -0.46 -1.09
N ALA A 148 8.49 -0.95 -2.12
CA ALA A 148 7.21 -1.66 -1.97
C ALA A 148 7.31 -2.89 -1.06
N ALA A 149 8.32 -3.73 -1.25
CA ALA A 149 8.53 -4.93 -0.43
C ALA A 149 8.87 -4.60 1.04
N PRO A 150 9.82 -3.70 1.37
CA PRO A 150 10.05 -3.24 2.74
C PRO A 150 8.80 -2.66 3.39
N THR A 151 8.01 -1.89 2.66
CA THR A 151 6.80 -1.24 3.18
C THR A 151 5.75 -2.27 3.60
N LEU A 152 5.47 -3.28 2.74
CA LEU A 152 4.56 -4.38 3.09
C LEU A 152 5.05 -5.19 4.31
N ARG A 153 6.36 -5.48 4.40
CA ARG A 153 6.92 -6.17 5.57
C ARG A 153 6.81 -5.34 6.84
N THR A 154 6.94 -4.03 6.75
CA THR A 154 6.74 -3.13 7.90
C THR A 154 5.30 -3.16 8.36
N GLY A 155 4.32 -3.10 7.43
CA GLY A 155 2.90 -3.27 7.75
C GLY A 155 2.62 -4.59 8.48
N ALA A 156 3.18 -5.71 7.98
CA ALA A 156 3.05 -7.01 8.62
C ALA A 156 3.56 -7.01 10.08
N ARG A 157 4.77 -6.46 10.31
CA ARG A 157 5.36 -6.38 11.66
C ARG A 157 4.50 -5.54 12.62
N LEU A 158 3.97 -4.42 12.15
CA LEU A 158 3.11 -3.55 12.96
C LEU A 158 1.80 -4.23 13.34
N LEU A 159 1.18 -4.97 12.40
CA LEU A 159 -0.04 -5.74 12.67
C LEU A 159 0.21 -6.89 13.65
N GLN A 160 1.33 -7.61 13.53
CA GLN A 160 1.73 -8.65 14.48
C GLN A 160 1.91 -8.09 15.88
N ALA A 161 2.60 -6.96 16.03
CA ALA A 161 2.83 -6.31 17.32
C ALA A 161 1.50 -5.89 17.98
N SER A 162 0.56 -5.34 17.19
CA SER A 162 -0.76 -4.94 17.68
C SER A 162 -1.62 -6.13 18.12
N GLY A 163 -1.56 -7.26 17.40
CA GLY A 163 -2.26 -8.49 17.77
C GLY A 163 -1.71 -9.16 19.04
N ALA A 164 -0.41 -9.11 19.24
CA ALA A 164 0.24 -9.65 20.44
C ALA A 164 -0.05 -8.83 21.72
N GLY A 165 -0.29 -7.50 21.57
CA GLY A 165 -0.67 -6.61 22.68
C GLY A 165 -2.08 -6.91 23.20
N GLY A 166 -3.05 -7.06 22.31
CA GLY A 166 -4.45 -7.34 22.68
C GLY A 166 -4.67 -8.70 23.35
N ALA A 167 -3.81 -9.67 23.07
CA ALA A 167 -3.88 -10.98 23.73
C ALA A 167 -3.35 -10.98 25.18
N ARG A 168 -2.58 -9.97 25.59
CA ARG A 168 -2.03 -9.83 26.96
C ARG A 168 -2.93 -9.06 27.91
N GLU A 169 -3.84 -8.22 27.40
CA GLU A 169 -4.82 -7.47 28.21
C GLU A 169 -6.09 -8.29 28.51
N ALA A 170 -6.27 -9.43 27.84
CA ALA A 170 -7.45 -10.29 28.00
C ALA A 170 -7.24 -11.47 28.97
N VAL A 171 -6.15 -11.52 29.72
CA VAL A 171 -5.81 -12.46 30.80
C VAL A 171 -5.65 -11.65 32.10
#